data_958c1f234a794557d8a73833be5fc751
#
_entry.id   958c1f234a794557d8a73833be5fc751
#
_cell.length_a   1.000
_cell.length_b   1.000
_cell.length_c   1.000
_cell.angle_alpha   90.00
_cell.angle_beta   90.00
_cell.angle_gamma   90.00
#
_symmetry.space_group_name_H-M   'P 1'
#
loop_
_entity.id
_entity.type
_entity.pdbx_description
1 polymer ?
#
loop_
_entity_poly.entity_id
_entity_poly.type
_entity_poly.pdbx_seq_one_letter_code
_entity_poly.pdbx_strand_id
1 'polypeptide(L)'
;MNILLAAINAKYIHANLAVYSLRAYACKYIEEIEIAEYTINQPVDDILMDIYTHRPDILCFSCYLWNISYVEQLIREIPKILPDTKIWLGGPEVSYNAKDMLRDYPGLAGIMCGEGEGTFLELMEYYHAGTDVPEGASLSQIPGIVYRESEGNIQDTPPRPVLDLSTVPFVYEHIEDFRNRIIYYESSRGCPFSCSYCLSSIDKCLRFRDLELVKSELQFFIDHEVPQVKFVDRTFNCRHDHAMAVWRYIKEHDRGITNFHFEIAADLLNEEEISLIRSMRPGLIQLEIGIQSANEETIREIRRKMDLDKVEHIVAEVRENRNVHQHLDLIAGLPYENYDSFTKSFDRVYSMRPDQLQLGFLKVLKGSLMHEKTREYGLVYQNRPPYEVLSTSWLSYADIVRLKKVEEMVEVYYNSGQFRNTVGHMEKEFTGAFAMYSTLADYYDRNGLFRVSHSRISRYEILFRFLEEHTGRPDEYVQWLTLDLYLRDNVRNRPQFLPENKVSSDEAAAFYKSEEEERRYLKSYTGYDRRQMRKMTHLERLSGSLFLFDYRERDPLSGDAKLYIIEDQERKIDNEFS
;
A
#
# COMPACT_ATOMS: atom_id res chain seq x y z
N MET A 1 -4.60 2.73 -37.66
CA MET A 1 -5.03 3.72 -36.63
C MET A 1 -4.05 3.64 -35.47
N ASN A 2 -3.63 4.76 -34.90
CA ASN A 2 -2.69 4.77 -33.78
C ASN A 2 -3.46 5.09 -32.49
N ILE A 3 -3.45 4.16 -31.51
CA ILE A 3 -4.21 4.27 -30.27
C ILE A 3 -3.21 4.29 -29.11
N LEU A 4 -3.26 5.33 -28.28
CA LEU A 4 -2.41 5.46 -27.11
C LEU A 4 -3.23 5.32 -25.82
N LEU A 5 -2.94 4.32 -25.01
CA LEU A 5 -3.43 4.18 -23.63
C LEU A 5 -2.41 4.82 -22.69
N ALA A 6 -2.73 5.98 -22.15
CA ALA A 6 -1.85 6.74 -21.26
C ALA A 6 -2.24 6.53 -19.79
N ALA A 7 -1.28 6.11 -18.98
CA ALA A 7 -1.43 5.92 -17.55
C ALA A 7 -0.39 6.73 -16.78
N ILE A 8 -0.82 7.56 -15.82
CA ILE A 8 0.07 8.31 -14.93
C ILE A 8 -0.01 7.69 -13.56
N ASN A 9 1.03 6.96 -13.16
CA ASN A 9 1.10 6.19 -11.92
C ASN A 9 1.57 7.04 -10.74
N ALA A 10 1.20 6.65 -9.51
CA ALA A 10 1.64 7.35 -8.30
C ALA A 10 3.17 7.25 -8.07
N LYS A 11 3.77 6.10 -8.44
CA LYS A 11 5.23 5.85 -8.38
C LYS A 11 5.62 4.90 -9.51
N TYR A 12 6.90 4.87 -9.86
CA TYR A 12 7.44 3.97 -10.89
C TYR A 12 7.20 2.47 -10.62
N ILE A 13 7.20 2.08 -9.34
CA ILE A 13 7.00 0.67 -8.94
C ILE A 13 5.58 0.14 -9.19
N HIS A 14 4.61 1.02 -9.51
CA HIS A 14 3.24 0.63 -9.80
C HIS A 14 3.04 0.46 -11.30
N ALA A 15 2.43 -0.67 -11.71
CA ALA A 15 1.89 -0.85 -13.04
C ALA A 15 0.39 -0.51 -13.03
N ASN A 16 -0.13 0.00 -14.13
CA ASN A 16 -1.55 0.29 -14.26
C ASN A 16 -2.30 -0.89 -14.88
N LEU A 17 -2.78 -1.82 -14.07
CA LEU A 17 -3.48 -3.03 -14.53
C LEU A 17 -4.60 -2.71 -15.54
N ALA A 18 -5.33 -1.59 -15.37
CA ALA A 18 -6.46 -1.26 -16.23
C ALA A 18 -6.07 -1.10 -17.69
N VAL A 19 -5.00 -0.35 -18.02
CA VAL A 19 -4.59 -0.14 -19.43
C VAL A 19 -4.11 -1.43 -20.07
N TYR A 20 -3.46 -2.31 -19.32
CA TYR A 20 -3.07 -3.64 -19.81
C TYR A 20 -4.28 -4.54 -20.05
N SER A 21 -5.28 -4.51 -19.16
CA SER A 21 -6.55 -5.26 -19.33
C SER A 21 -7.32 -4.78 -20.55
N LEU A 22 -7.41 -3.46 -20.78
CA LEU A 22 -8.05 -2.89 -21.98
C LEU A 22 -7.37 -3.37 -23.26
N ARG A 23 -6.02 -3.28 -23.33
CA ARG A 23 -5.24 -3.73 -24.48
C ARG A 23 -5.41 -5.22 -24.73
N ALA A 24 -5.32 -6.04 -23.68
CA ALA A 24 -5.46 -7.49 -23.80
C ALA A 24 -6.87 -7.91 -24.22
N TYR A 25 -7.92 -7.25 -23.70
CA TYR A 25 -9.29 -7.54 -24.08
C TYR A 25 -9.59 -7.13 -25.52
N ALA A 26 -8.97 -6.06 -26.01
CA ALA A 26 -9.04 -5.62 -27.41
C ALA A 26 -7.94 -6.27 -28.30
N CYS A 27 -7.57 -7.52 -28.03
CA CYS A 27 -6.46 -8.23 -28.68
C CYS A 27 -6.50 -8.21 -30.22
N LYS A 28 -7.70 -8.12 -30.81
CA LYS A 28 -7.91 -7.95 -32.25
C LYS A 28 -7.18 -6.73 -32.84
N TYR A 29 -6.96 -5.71 -32.03
CA TYR A 29 -6.31 -4.44 -32.39
C TYR A 29 -4.97 -4.22 -31.68
N ILE A 30 -4.36 -5.28 -31.15
CA ILE A 30 -3.19 -5.19 -30.25
C ILE A 30 -1.99 -4.46 -30.89
N GLU A 31 -1.79 -4.64 -32.20
CA GLU A 31 -0.70 -3.98 -32.95
C GLU A 31 -0.91 -2.47 -33.16
N GLU A 32 -2.14 -2.00 -32.95
CA GLU A 32 -2.49 -0.58 -33.09
C GLU A 32 -2.55 0.14 -31.73
N ILE A 33 -2.51 -0.64 -30.62
CA ILE A 33 -2.66 -0.11 -29.26
C ILE A 33 -1.30 -0.07 -28.57
N GLU A 34 -0.82 1.12 -28.31
CA GLU A 34 0.37 1.38 -27.51
C GLU A 34 0.01 1.79 -26.08
N ILE A 35 0.83 1.39 -25.10
CA ILE A 35 0.71 1.82 -23.71
C ILE A 35 1.88 2.73 -23.36
N ALA A 36 1.57 3.94 -22.87
CA ALA A 36 2.54 4.85 -22.28
C ALA A 36 2.28 5.01 -20.78
N GLU A 37 3.27 4.64 -19.97
CA GLU A 37 3.21 4.78 -18.53
C GLU A 37 4.15 5.88 -18.03
N TYR A 38 3.59 6.81 -17.30
CA TYR A 38 4.25 7.94 -16.65
C TYR A 38 4.09 7.87 -15.14
N THR A 39 4.67 8.83 -14.44
CA THR A 39 4.46 8.99 -12.98
C THR A 39 4.18 10.45 -12.63
N ILE A 40 3.50 10.67 -11.49
CA ILE A 40 3.25 12.02 -10.95
C ILE A 40 4.54 12.77 -10.54
N ASN A 41 5.70 12.12 -10.62
CA ASN A 41 7.01 12.75 -10.37
C ASN A 41 7.62 13.36 -11.64
N GLN A 42 7.05 13.08 -12.81
CA GLN A 42 7.49 13.67 -14.08
C GLN A 42 6.81 15.02 -14.30
N PRO A 43 7.49 16.02 -14.85
CA PRO A 43 6.85 17.26 -15.29
C PRO A 43 5.74 16.99 -16.30
N VAL A 44 4.63 17.73 -16.20
CA VAL A 44 3.50 17.61 -17.15
C VAL A 44 3.94 17.89 -18.58
N ASP A 45 4.86 18.85 -18.77
CA ASP A 45 5.39 19.23 -20.08
C ASP A 45 6.16 18.07 -20.75
N ASP A 46 6.90 17.27 -19.97
CA ASP A 46 7.61 16.10 -20.51
C ASP A 46 6.61 15.03 -21.00
N ILE A 47 5.53 14.82 -20.23
CA ILE A 47 4.43 13.91 -20.63
C ILE A 47 3.74 14.42 -21.89
N LEU A 48 3.48 15.73 -21.97
CA LEU A 48 2.88 16.36 -23.14
C LEU A 48 3.74 16.20 -24.41
N MET A 49 5.06 16.41 -24.26
CA MET A 49 6.01 16.21 -25.36
C MET A 49 6.05 14.77 -25.84
N ASP A 50 6.04 13.82 -24.93
CA ASP A 50 6.05 12.40 -25.28
C ASP A 50 4.75 11.99 -26.00
N ILE A 51 3.58 12.35 -25.47
CA ILE A 51 2.29 12.12 -26.14
C ILE A 51 2.27 12.71 -27.55
N TYR A 52 2.86 13.91 -27.74
CA TYR A 52 2.95 14.54 -29.05
C TYR A 52 3.80 13.72 -30.04
N THR A 53 4.85 13.03 -29.57
CA THR A 53 5.69 12.19 -30.44
C THR A 53 4.96 10.96 -30.95
N HIS A 54 4.04 10.40 -30.15
CA HIS A 54 3.20 9.25 -30.55
C HIS A 54 2.16 9.62 -31.61
N ARG A 55 1.71 10.87 -31.69
CA ARG A 55 0.68 11.34 -32.62
C ARG A 55 -0.53 10.41 -32.71
N PRO A 56 -1.19 10.12 -31.60
CA PRO A 56 -2.30 9.17 -31.58
C PRO A 56 -3.53 9.72 -32.30
N ASP A 57 -4.22 8.86 -33.06
CA ASP A 57 -5.56 9.13 -33.57
C ASP A 57 -6.58 9.11 -32.41
N ILE A 58 -6.36 8.18 -31.46
CA ILE A 58 -7.17 8.03 -30.24
C ILE A 58 -6.23 8.00 -29.04
N LEU A 59 -6.51 8.85 -28.05
CA LEU A 59 -5.80 8.93 -26.79
C LEU A 59 -6.75 8.64 -25.65
N CYS A 60 -6.47 7.60 -24.85
CA CYS A 60 -7.28 7.24 -23.67
C CYS A 60 -6.47 7.41 -22.40
N PHE A 61 -6.98 8.16 -21.42
CA PHE A 61 -6.39 8.32 -20.11
C PHE A 61 -7.08 7.45 -19.05
N SER A 62 -6.28 6.76 -18.25
CA SER A 62 -6.70 6.08 -17.04
C SER A 62 -6.71 7.07 -15.87
N CYS A 63 -7.91 7.43 -15.36
CA CYS A 63 -8.13 8.51 -14.39
C CYS A 63 -8.39 7.98 -12.98
N TYR A 64 -7.46 8.29 -12.09
CA TYR A 64 -7.50 7.97 -10.67
C TYR A 64 -7.28 9.21 -9.81
N LEU A 65 -7.57 9.07 -8.53
CA LEU A 65 -7.45 10.13 -7.53
C LEU A 65 -6.06 10.80 -7.50
N TRP A 66 -4.99 10.06 -7.78
CA TRP A 66 -3.61 10.59 -7.74
C TRP A 66 -3.17 11.30 -9.02
N ASN A 67 -3.84 11.06 -10.14
CA ASN A 67 -3.38 11.58 -11.44
C ASN A 67 -4.33 12.56 -12.13
N ILE A 68 -5.57 12.70 -11.66
CA ILE A 68 -6.58 13.50 -12.36
C ILE A 68 -6.14 14.95 -12.60
N SER A 69 -5.41 15.57 -11.67
CA SER A 69 -4.89 16.93 -11.84
C SER A 69 -3.84 17.05 -12.95
N TYR A 70 -3.10 15.99 -13.25
CA TYR A 70 -2.20 15.89 -14.40
C TYR A 70 -2.99 15.73 -15.68
N VAL A 71 -3.96 14.82 -15.68
CA VAL A 71 -4.85 14.60 -16.83
C VAL A 71 -5.59 15.87 -17.20
N GLU A 72 -6.13 16.63 -16.23
CA GLU A 72 -6.82 17.90 -16.46
C GLU A 72 -5.92 18.96 -17.11
N GLN A 73 -4.64 19.01 -16.78
CA GLN A 73 -3.68 19.90 -17.44
C GLN A 73 -3.43 19.43 -18.87
N LEU A 74 -3.18 18.15 -19.10
CA LEU A 74 -2.89 17.59 -20.42
C LEU A 74 -4.06 17.76 -21.40
N ILE A 75 -5.30 17.46 -20.99
CA ILE A 75 -6.48 17.56 -21.86
C ILE A 75 -6.85 19.01 -22.24
N ARG A 76 -6.30 20.03 -21.56
CA ARG A 76 -6.40 21.44 -21.96
C ARG A 76 -5.39 21.81 -23.04
N GLU A 77 -4.22 21.17 -23.04
CA GLU A 77 -3.12 21.53 -23.94
C GLU A 77 -3.09 20.65 -25.21
N ILE A 78 -3.38 19.36 -25.11
CA ILE A 78 -3.33 18.42 -26.24
C ILE A 78 -4.17 18.85 -27.43
N PRO A 79 -5.43 19.33 -27.30
CA PRO A 79 -6.23 19.73 -28.46
C PRO A 79 -5.64 20.93 -29.25
N LYS A 80 -4.74 21.70 -28.65
CA LYS A 80 -4.07 22.84 -29.32
C LYS A 80 -2.96 22.38 -30.25
N ILE A 81 -2.35 21.22 -29.97
CA ILE A 81 -1.19 20.69 -30.72
C ILE A 81 -1.51 19.43 -31.52
N LEU A 82 -2.57 18.73 -31.13
CA LEU A 82 -3.11 17.53 -31.80
C LEU A 82 -4.65 17.69 -31.95
N PRO A 83 -5.14 18.60 -32.81
CA PRO A 83 -6.57 18.96 -32.87
C PRO A 83 -7.46 17.82 -33.39
N ASP A 84 -6.90 16.86 -34.13
CA ASP A 84 -7.67 15.74 -34.70
C ASP A 84 -7.75 14.53 -33.78
N THR A 85 -6.91 14.47 -32.74
CA THR A 85 -6.88 13.38 -31.75
C THR A 85 -8.17 13.29 -30.96
N LYS A 86 -8.79 12.10 -30.91
CA LYS A 86 -9.98 11.82 -30.09
C LYS A 86 -9.56 11.46 -28.68
N ILE A 87 -9.84 12.33 -27.73
CA ILE A 87 -9.45 12.13 -26.32
C ILE A 87 -10.59 11.50 -25.53
N TRP A 88 -10.33 10.33 -24.95
CA TRP A 88 -11.24 9.60 -24.08
C TRP A 88 -10.66 9.48 -22.68
N LEU A 89 -11.53 9.53 -21.68
CA LEU A 89 -11.17 9.28 -20.29
C LEU A 89 -11.88 8.03 -19.79
N GLY A 90 -11.29 7.35 -18.79
CA GLY A 90 -11.91 6.24 -18.10
C GLY A 90 -11.36 6.11 -16.68
N GLY A 91 -12.08 5.40 -15.83
CA GLY A 91 -11.66 5.16 -14.45
C GLY A 91 -12.56 5.83 -13.40
N PRO A 92 -12.34 5.52 -12.11
CA PRO A 92 -13.27 5.88 -11.04
C PRO A 92 -13.39 7.39 -10.80
N GLU A 93 -12.38 8.17 -11.15
CA GLU A 93 -12.37 9.61 -10.86
C GLU A 93 -13.29 10.43 -11.79
N VAL A 94 -13.57 9.91 -12.97
CA VAL A 94 -14.35 10.59 -14.01
C VAL A 94 -15.73 9.98 -14.26
N SER A 95 -15.98 8.76 -13.77
CA SER A 95 -17.22 8.02 -14.05
C SER A 95 -18.47 8.65 -13.41
N TYR A 96 -18.34 9.34 -12.27
CA TYR A 96 -19.46 9.87 -11.51
C TYR A 96 -19.82 11.32 -11.82
N ASN A 97 -18.97 12.05 -12.56
CA ASN A 97 -19.20 13.43 -13.00
C ASN A 97 -18.92 13.63 -14.49
N ALA A 98 -19.12 12.59 -15.31
CA ALA A 98 -18.73 12.56 -16.71
C ALA A 98 -19.34 13.69 -17.54
N LYS A 99 -20.61 14.05 -17.33
CA LYS A 99 -21.25 15.17 -18.04
C LYS A 99 -20.61 16.52 -17.72
N ASP A 100 -20.24 16.76 -16.48
CA ASP A 100 -19.57 17.99 -16.06
C ASP A 100 -18.17 18.07 -16.65
N MET A 101 -17.41 16.97 -16.60
CA MET A 101 -16.10 16.90 -17.26
C MET A 101 -16.18 17.23 -18.75
N LEU A 102 -17.16 16.71 -19.48
CA LEU A 102 -17.35 17.03 -20.89
C LEU A 102 -17.74 18.49 -21.12
N ARG A 103 -18.49 19.11 -20.19
CA ARG A 103 -18.81 20.56 -20.28
C ARG A 103 -17.58 21.42 -20.07
N ASP A 104 -16.76 21.07 -19.06
CA ASP A 104 -15.59 21.85 -18.67
C ASP A 104 -14.42 21.72 -19.64
N TYR A 105 -14.36 20.59 -20.38
CA TYR A 105 -13.29 20.25 -21.32
C TYR A 105 -13.84 19.96 -22.73
N PRO A 106 -14.04 20.99 -23.58
CA PRO A 106 -14.63 20.83 -24.93
C PRO A 106 -13.82 19.94 -25.87
N GLY A 107 -12.51 19.74 -25.62
CA GLY A 107 -11.63 18.88 -26.42
C GLY A 107 -11.82 17.38 -26.18
N LEU A 108 -12.63 16.98 -25.18
CA LEU A 108 -12.92 15.57 -24.93
C LEU A 108 -13.97 15.03 -25.90
N ALA A 109 -13.70 13.87 -26.48
CA ALA A 109 -14.65 13.09 -27.27
C ALA A 109 -15.66 12.36 -26.37
N GLY A 110 -15.19 11.79 -25.26
CA GLY A 110 -16.08 11.08 -24.33
C GLY A 110 -15.38 10.52 -23.11
N ILE A 111 -16.20 9.85 -22.27
CA ILE A 111 -15.79 9.20 -21.03
C ILE A 111 -16.38 7.80 -20.99
N MET A 112 -15.54 6.80 -20.73
CA MET A 112 -15.95 5.42 -20.45
C MET A 112 -16.29 5.31 -18.97
N CYS A 113 -17.54 4.98 -18.65
CA CYS A 113 -18.07 4.86 -17.30
C CYS A 113 -18.24 3.40 -16.91
N GLY A 114 -17.78 3.04 -15.70
CA GLY A 114 -17.84 1.66 -15.21
C GLY A 114 -16.70 0.80 -15.72
N GLU A 115 -16.97 -0.46 -16.05
CA GLU A 115 -15.97 -1.40 -16.56
C GLU A 115 -15.57 -1.07 -18.00
N GLY A 116 -14.28 -0.95 -18.23
CA GLY A 116 -13.75 -0.42 -19.49
C GLY A 116 -13.52 -1.46 -20.59
N GLU A 117 -13.33 -2.74 -20.26
CA GLU A 117 -12.81 -3.75 -21.18
C GLU A 117 -13.69 -3.90 -22.43
N GLY A 118 -14.97 -4.23 -22.25
CA GLY A 118 -15.91 -4.36 -23.36
C GLY A 118 -16.25 -3.02 -24.02
N THR A 119 -16.33 -1.94 -23.24
CA THR A 119 -16.60 -0.58 -23.75
C THR A 119 -15.47 -0.12 -24.66
N PHE A 120 -14.22 -0.33 -24.26
CA PHE A 120 -13.06 0.01 -25.07
C PHE A 120 -13.00 -0.80 -26.36
N LEU A 121 -13.24 -2.12 -26.31
CA LEU A 121 -13.28 -2.96 -27.52
C LEU A 121 -14.31 -2.44 -28.54
N GLU A 122 -15.56 -2.20 -28.11
CA GLU A 122 -16.62 -1.69 -29.00
C GLU A 122 -16.31 -0.29 -29.52
N LEU A 123 -15.65 0.54 -28.71
CA LEU A 123 -15.18 1.86 -29.13
C LEU A 123 -14.12 1.76 -30.23
N MET A 124 -13.17 0.80 -30.12
CA MET A 124 -12.20 0.54 -31.16
C MET A 124 -12.84 -0.01 -32.44
N GLU A 125 -13.83 -0.88 -32.32
CA GLU A 125 -14.61 -1.38 -33.48
C GLU A 125 -15.32 -0.24 -34.21
N TYR A 126 -15.92 0.68 -33.47
CA TYR A 126 -16.58 1.87 -34.02
C TYR A 126 -15.57 2.74 -34.82
N TYR A 127 -14.42 3.07 -34.25
CA TYR A 127 -13.43 3.92 -34.92
C TYR A 127 -12.73 3.21 -36.07
N HIS A 128 -12.53 1.90 -35.98
CA HIS A 128 -11.90 1.12 -37.04
C HIS A 128 -12.80 0.93 -38.26
N ALA A 129 -14.11 0.89 -38.07
CA ALA A 129 -15.08 0.85 -39.17
C ALA A 129 -15.03 2.13 -40.05
N GLY A 130 -14.57 3.26 -39.53
CA GLY A 130 -14.34 4.50 -40.28
C GLY A 130 -15.56 5.00 -41.04
N THR A 131 -15.39 5.25 -42.36
CA THR A 131 -16.50 5.63 -43.26
C THR A 131 -17.36 4.45 -43.71
N ASP A 132 -16.90 3.21 -43.50
CA ASP A 132 -17.60 1.97 -43.82
C ASP A 132 -18.45 1.47 -42.62
N VAL A 133 -18.85 2.38 -41.74
CA VAL A 133 -19.74 2.08 -40.61
C VAL A 133 -21.00 1.43 -41.17
N PRO A 134 -21.38 0.21 -40.75
CA PRO A 134 -22.65 -0.41 -41.15
C PRO A 134 -23.79 0.57 -40.89
N GLU A 135 -24.76 0.65 -41.79
CA GLU A 135 -25.93 1.52 -41.63
C GLU A 135 -26.54 1.28 -40.23
N GLY A 136 -26.39 2.26 -39.29
CA GLY A 136 -26.88 2.17 -37.92
C GLY A 136 -25.81 2.02 -36.81
N ALA A 137 -24.53 1.79 -37.09
CA ALA A 137 -23.52 1.80 -36.02
C ALA A 137 -23.24 3.25 -35.57
N SER A 138 -23.45 3.48 -34.28
CA SER A 138 -23.35 4.81 -33.66
C SER A 138 -22.79 4.66 -32.24
N LEU A 139 -22.09 5.69 -31.76
CA LEU A 139 -21.66 5.76 -30.35
C LEU A 139 -22.83 5.54 -29.37
N SER A 140 -24.06 5.90 -29.78
CA SER A 140 -25.26 5.68 -28.97
C SER A 140 -25.57 4.20 -28.67
N GLN A 141 -24.97 3.27 -29.40
CA GLN A 141 -25.15 1.84 -29.22
C GLN A 141 -24.12 1.21 -28.26
N ILE A 142 -23.04 1.93 -27.97
CA ILE A 142 -21.99 1.45 -27.04
C ILE A 142 -22.41 1.72 -25.60
N PRO A 143 -22.69 0.69 -24.78
CA PRO A 143 -23.07 0.90 -23.39
C PRO A 143 -21.91 1.44 -22.55
N GLY A 144 -22.23 2.24 -21.54
CA GLY A 144 -21.27 2.70 -20.55
C GLY A 144 -20.40 3.87 -21.03
N ILE A 145 -20.89 4.72 -21.92
CA ILE A 145 -20.19 5.95 -22.31
C ILE A 145 -21.04 7.20 -22.12
N VAL A 146 -20.35 8.30 -21.84
CA VAL A 146 -20.87 9.67 -22.01
C VAL A 146 -20.01 10.33 -23.07
N TYR A 147 -20.59 10.85 -24.14
CA TYR A 147 -19.85 11.30 -25.30
C TYR A 147 -20.41 12.60 -25.88
N ARG A 148 -19.60 13.26 -26.71
CA ARG A 148 -19.97 14.48 -27.42
C ARG A 148 -20.30 14.15 -28.88
N GLU A 149 -21.50 14.55 -29.31
CA GLU A 149 -21.88 14.51 -30.71
C GLU A 149 -21.17 15.60 -31.54
N SER A 150 -21.19 15.44 -32.87
CA SER A 150 -20.61 16.39 -33.80
C SER A 150 -21.20 17.81 -33.67
N GLU A 151 -22.45 17.93 -33.25
CA GLU A 151 -23.13 19.22 -33.01
C GLU A 151 -22.79 19.82 -31.62
N GLY A 152 -21.97 19.11 -30.80
CA GLY A 152 -21.56 19.57 -29.48
C GLY A 152 -22.45 19.12 -28.32
N ASN A 153 -23.57 18.46 -28.60
CA ASN A 153 -24.47 17.90 -27.56
C ASN A 153 -23.77 16.79 -26.78
N ILE A 154 -24.06 16.68 -25.50
CA ILE A 154 -23.55 15.62 -24.64
C ILE A 154 -24.64 14.57 -24.44
N GLN A 155 -24.35 13.33 -24.83
CA GLN A 155 -25.22 12.17 -24.71
C GLN A 155 -24.65 11.16 -23.73
N ASP A 156 -25.51 10.39 -23.08
CA ASP A 156 -25.15 9.26 -22.24
C ASP A 156 -25.87 7.98 -22.71
N THR A 157 -25.16 6.87 -22.64
CA THR A 157 -25.72 5.55 -22.98
C THR A 157 -26.06 4.76 -21.71
N PRO A 158 -26.92 3.75 -21.80
CA PRO A 158 -27.20 2.87 -20.66
C PRO A 158 -25.91 2.27 -20.05
N PRO A 159 -25.87 2.04 -18.74
CA PRO A 159 -24.73 1.35 -18.12
C PRO A 159 -24.47 0.00 -18.78
N ARG A 160 -23.19 -0.38 -18.91
CA ARG A 160 -22.81 -1.70 -19.40
C ARG A 160 -23.19 -2.77 -18.38
N PRO A 161 -23.73 -3.92 -18.82
CA PRO A 161 -23.83 -5.11 -17.97
C PRO A 161 -22.46 -5.53 -17.44
N VAL A 162 -22.43 -6.08 -16.22
CA VAL A 162 -21.18 -6.54 -15.59
C VAL A 162 -20.52 -7.63 -16.41
N LEU A 163 -19.20 -7.55 -16.52
CA LEU A 163 -18.36 -8.47 -17.29
C LEU A 163 -18.18 -9.80 -16.52
N ASP A 164 -18.17 -10.92 -17.25
CA ASP A 164 -17.59 -12.17 -16.73
C ASP A 164 -16.07 -12.01 -16.64
N LEU A 165 -15.56 -11.98 -15.41
CA LEU A 165 -14.14 -11.73 -15.15
C LEU A 165 -13.22 -12.79 -15.76
N SER A 166 -13.74 -14.00 -16.01
CA SER A 166 -12.99 -15.08 -16.66
C SER A 166 -12.72 -14.83 -18.15
N THR A 167 -13.42 -13.86 -18.75
CA THR A 167 -13.17 -13.47 -20.17
C THR A 167 -12.04 -12.48 -20.33
N VAL A 168 -11.56 -11.85 -19.24
CA VAL A 168 -10.42 -10.92 -19.30
C VAL A 168 -9.13 -11.72 -19.48
N PRO A 169 -8.34 -11.49 -20.55
CA PRO A 169 -7.10 -12.23 -20.75
C PRO A 169 -6.05 -11.96 -19.66
N PHE A 170 -5.13 -12.92 -19.48
CA PHE A 170 -3.96 -12.71 -18.63
C PHE A 170 -3.00 -11.71 -19.27
N VAL A 171 -2.56 -10.70 -18.49
CA VAL A 171 -1.83 -9.55 -19.03
C VAL A 171 -0.31 -9.62 -18.83
N TYR A 172 0.18 -10.64 -18.12
CA TYR A 172 1.59 -10.74 -17.70
C TYR A 172 2.40 -11.77 -18.48
N GLU A 173 1.99 -12.14 -19.69
CA GLU A 173 2.71 -13.14 -20.51
C GLU A 173 4.19 -12.77 -20.72
N HIS A 174 4.50 -11.46 -20.79
CA HIS A 174 5.84 -10.90 -20.85
C HIS A 174 6.21 -10.26 -19.51
N ILE A 175 6.46 -11.09 -18.49
CA ILE A 175 6.72 -10.63 -17.11
C ILE A 175 7.97 -9.75 -16.98
N GLU A 176 8.93 -9.86 -17.91
CA GLU A 176 10.13 -9.03 -17.98
C GLU A 176 9.83 -7.54 -18.14
N ASP A 177 8.70 -7.17 -18.75
CA ASP A 177 8.25 -5.77 -18.91
C ASP A 177 7.87 -5.13 -17.56
N PHE A 178 7.59 -5.98 -16.57
CA PHE A 178 7.21 -5.58 -15.21
C PHE A 178 8.36 -5.70 -14.20
N ARG A 179 9.59 -5.79 -14.67
CA ARG A 179 10.76 -5.91 -13.80
C ARG A 179 10.86 -4.73 -12.82
N ASN A 180 11.04 -5.02 -11.54
CA ASN A 180 11.07 -4.04 -10.44
C ASN A 180 9.72 -3.30 -10.21
N ARG A 181 8.62 -3.88 -10.65
CA ARG A 181 7.27 -3.38 -10.39
C ARG A 181 6.49 -4.35 -9.50
N ILE A 182 5.51 -3.80 -8.80
CA ILE A 182 4.52 -4.59 -8.07
C ILE A 182 3.52 -5.13 -9.10
N ILE A 183 3.29 -6.42 -9.08
CA ILE A 183 2.26 -7.07 -9.90
C ILE A 183 0.91 -6.92 -9.19
N TYR A 184 -0.06 -6.36 -9.90
CA TYR A 184 -1.44 -6.27 -9.45
C TYR A 184 -2.26 -7.37 -10.09
N TYR A 185 -2.96 -8.15 -9.29
CA TYR A 185 -3.75 -9.28 -9.76
C TYR A 185 -5.18 -9.20 -9.24
N GLU A 186 -6.16 -9.55 -10.09
CA GLU A 186 -7.57 -9.51 -9.78
C GLU A 186 -8.20 -10.90 -9.92
N SER A 187 -8.59 -11.52 -8.80
CA SER A 187 -9.30 -12.80 -8.80
C SER A 187 -10.80 -12.63 -8.56
N SER A 188 -11.21 -11.47 -8.05
CA SER A 188 -12.62 -11.11 -7.89
C SER A 188 -12.84 -9.61 -8.06
N ARG A 189 -14.02 -9.21 -8.50
CA ARG A 189 -14.44 -7.81 -8.67
C ARG A 189 -15.79 -7.56 -7.99
N GLY A 190 -15.96 -6.36 -7.41
CA GLY A 190 -17.08 -5.99 -6.58
C GLY A 190 -16.82 -6.21 -5.09
N CYS A 191 -17.74 -5.74 -4.23
CA CYS A 191 -17.65 -5.88 -2.77
C CYS A 191 -19.03 -6.13 -2.17
N PRO A 192 -19.21 -7.11 -1.26
CA PRO A 192 -20.50 -7.39 -0.66
C PRO A 192 -20.93 -6.36 0.39
N PHE A 193 -19.98 -5.52 0.86
CA PHE A 193 -20.22 -4.53 1.90
C PHE A 193 -20.77 -3.20 1.33
N SER A 194 -21.25 -2.33 2.23
CA SER A 194 -21.92 -1.07 1.88
C SER A 194 -21.29 0.14 2.56
N CYS A 195 -19.96 0.12 2.80
CA CYS A 195 -19.27 1.19 3.48
C CYS A 195 -19.49 2.53 2.78
N SER A 196 -19.97 3.55 3.51
CA SER A 196 -20.45 4.82 2.95
C SER A 196 -19.35 5.68 2.30
N TYR A 197 -18.10 5.47 2.68
CA TYR A 197 -16.93 6.21 2.17
C TYR A 197 -16.26 5.54 0.96
N CYS A 198 -16.65 4.30 0.61
CA CYS A 198 -15.93 3.48 -0.35
C CYS A 198 -16.68 3.38 -1.70
N LEU A 199 -15.98 3.64 -2.81
CA LEU A 199 -16.54 3.50 -4.16
C LEU A 199 -16.82 2.03 -4.52
N SER A 200 -16.03 1.09 -4.00
CA SER A 200 -16.25 -0.34 -4.26
C SER A 200 -17.56 -0.88 -3.65
N SER A 201 -18.20 -0.11 -2.76
CA SER A 201 -19.50 -0.43 -2.20
C SER A 201 -20.69 -0.13 -3.15
N ILE A 202 -20.41 0.55 -4.27
CA ILE A 202 -21.42 0.93 -5.27
C ILE A 202 -21.73 -0.26 -6.16
N ASP A 203 -20.70 -0.93 -6.68
CA ASP A 203 -20.83 -2.18 -7.42
C ASP A 203 -20.95 -3.36 -6.45
N LYS A 204 -22.18 -3.84 -6.26
CA LYS A 204 -22.48 -5.00 -5.40
C LYS A 204 -22.50 -6.33 -6.14
N CYS A 205 -22.23 -6.32 -7.43
CA CYS A 205 -22.17 -7.52 -8.24
C CYS A 205 -20.84 -8.24 -8.02
N LEU A 206 -20.71 -8.91 -6.86
CA LEU A 206 -19.53 -9.72 -6.55
C LEU A 206 -19.42 -10.89 -7.53
N ARG A 207 -18.31 -10.99 -8.24
CA ARG A 207 -18.00 -12.04 -9.21
C ARG A 207 -16.56 -12.48 -9.11
N PHE A 208 -16.32 -13.73 -9.42
CA PHE A 208 -15.02 -14.38 -9.29
C PHE A 208 -14.56 -14.87 -10.65
N ARG A 209 -13.28 -14.76 -10.89
CA ARG A 209 -12.59 -15.39 -12.01
C ARG A 209 -12.61 -16.91 -11.83
N ASP A 210 -12.68 -17.66 -12.92
CA ASP A 210 -12.60 -19.12 -12.88
C ASP A 210 -11.37 -19.58 -12.08
N LEU A 211 -11.57 -20.52 -11.16
CA LEU A 211 -10.55 -20.93 -10.21
C LEU A 211 -9.35 -21.63 -10.87
N GLU A 212 -9.57 -22.37 -11.96
CA GLU A 212 -8.47 -23.05 -12.67
C GLU A 212 -7.63 -22.03 -13.46
N LEU A 213 -8.26 -20.96 -13.99
CA LEU A 213 -7.52 -19.82 -14.54
C LEU A 213 -6.68 -19.15 -13.45
N VAL A 214 -7.27 -18.84 -12.29
CA VAL A 214 -6.57 -18.24 -11.16
C VAL A 214 -5.35 -19.07 -10.77
N LYS A 215 -5.51 -20.38 -10.61
CA LYS A 215 -4.41 -21.28 -10.27
C LYS A 215 -3.29 -21.28 -11.32
N SER A 216 -3.63 -21.34 -12.59
CA SER A 216 -2.63 -21.33 -13.67
C SER A 216 -1.85 -20.01 -13.73
N GLU A 217 -2.52 -18.89 -13.49
CA GLU A 217 -1.90 -17.55 -13.45
C GLU A 217 -1.02 -17.36 -12.21
N LEU A 218 -1.44 -17.88 -11.05
CA LEU A 218 -0.61 -17.90 -9.84
C LEU A 218 0.62 -18.78 -10.01
N GLN A 219 0.48 -19.95 -10.69
CA GLN A 219 1.62 -20.80 -11.01
C GLN A 219 2.63 -20.06 -11.89
N PHE A 220 2.15 -19.28 -12.86
CA PHE A 220 3.03 -18.45 -13.69
C PHE A 220 3.86 -17.48 -12.83
N PHE A 221 3.26 -16.77 -11.88
CA PHE A 221 3.99 -15.86 -10.99
C PHE A 221 5.01 -16.59 -10.10
N ILE A 222 4.63 -17.75 -9.57
CA ILE A 222 5.51 -18.59 -8.74
C ILE A 222 6.70 -19.12 -9.57
N ASP A 223 6.45 -19.58 -10.79
CA ASP A 223 7.47 -20.13 -11.69
C ASP A 223 8.49 -19.07 -12.14
N HIS A 224 8.05 -17.83 -12.31
CA HIS A 224 8.90 -16.69 -12.66
C HIS A 224 9.48 -15.96 -11.45
N GLU A 225 9.31 -16.51 -10.23
CA GLU A 225 9.88 -15.96 -8.99
C GLU A 225 9.53 -14.48 -8.78
N VAL A 226 8.29 -14.10 -9.13
CA VAL A 226 7.79 -12.72 -8.94
C VAL A 226 7.88 -12.35 -7.47
N PRO A 227 8.61 -11.27 -7.10
CA PRO A 227 8.83 -10.96 -5.69
C PRO A 227 7.54 -10.67 -4.92
N GLN A 228 6.60 -9.94 -5.54
CA GLN A 228 5.34 -9.56 -4.91
C GLN A 228 4.18 -9.52 -5.89
N VAL A 229 3.07 -10.15 -5.51
CA VAL A 229 1.77 -10.08 -6.19
C VAL A 229 0.75 -9.47 -5.21
N LYS A 230 0.22 -8.28 -5.53
CA LYS A 230 -0.83 -7.65 -4.75
C LYS A 230 -2.19 -7.91 -5.39
N PHE A 231 -3.06 -8.62 -4.66
CA PHE A 231 -4.45 -8.77 -5.06
C PHE A 231 -5.18 -7.43 -4.92
N VAL A 232 -5.96 -7.07 -5.93
CA VAL A 232 -6.81 -5.86 -5.92
C VAL A 232 -8.26 -6.15 -5.54
N ASP A 233 -8.54 -7.38 -5.18
CA ASP A 233 -9.81 -7.86 -4.60
C ASP A 233 -10.13 -7.07 -3.34
N ARG A 234 -11.33 -6.50 -3.24
CA ARG A 234 -11.70 -5.56 -2.16
C ARG A 234 -11.99 -6.20 -0.81
N THR A 235 -12.33 -7.48 -0.81
CA THR A 235 -12.45 -8.32 0.38
C THR A 235 -12.23 -9.74 -0.07
N PHE A 236 -10.98 -10.14 -0.16
CA PHE A 236 -10.57 -11.40 -0.76
C PHE A 236 -11.27 -12.61 -0.12
N ASN A 237 -11.40 -12.63 1.21
CA ASN A 237 -11.98 -13.74 1.96
C ASN A 237 -13.51 -13.65 2.13
N CYS A 238 -14.21 -12.85 1.33
CA CYS A 238 -15.67 -12.78 1.41
C CYS A 238 -16.38 -14.06 0.92
N ARG A 239 -15.65 -14.97 0.25
CA ARG A 239 -16.07 -16.31 -0.14
C ARG A 239 -15.02 -17.35 0.26
N HIS A 240 -15.32 -18.11 1.32
CA HIS A 240 -14.39 -19.02 1.97
C HIS A 240 -13.80 -20.09 1.03
N ASP A 241 -14.63 -20.73 0.19
CA ASP A 241 -14.17 -21.76 -0.75
C ASP A 241 -13.14 -21.23 -1.75
N HIS A 242 -13.34 -20.00 -2.25
CA HIS A 242 -12.39 -19.33 -3.14
C HIS A 242 -11.08 -19.01 -2.40
N ALA A 243 -11.17 -18.35 -1.24
CA ALA A 243 -10.00 -17.98 -0.45
C ALA A 243 -9.17 -19.21 -0.06
N MET A 244 -9.82 -20.25 0.46
CA MET A 244 -9.17 -21.51 0.83
C MET A 244 -8.48 -22.19 -0.35
N ALA A 245 -9.13 -22.21 -1.54
CA ALA A 245 -8.55 -22.83 -2.73
C ALA A 245 -7.29 -22.08 -3.19
N VAL A 246 -7.32 -20.74 -3.21
CA VAL A 246 -6.18 -19.91 -3.56
C VAL A 246 -5.05 -20.06 -2.53
N TRP A 247 -5.34 -19.92 -1.23
CA TRP A 247 -4.34 -20.03 -0.18
C TRP A 247 -3.69 -21.41 -0.10
N ARG A 248 -4.44 -22.51 -0.28
CA ARG A 248 -3.87 -23.85 -0.38
C ARG A 248 -2.94 -23.98 -1.58
N TYR A 249 -3.38 -23.47 -2.74
CA TYR A 249 -2.60 -23.55 -3.97
C TYR A 249 -1.25 -22.85 -3.84
N ILE A 250 -1.23 -21.60 -3.38
CA ILE A 250 0.03 -20.85 -3.20
C ILE A 250 0.94 -21.48 -2.16
N LYS A 251 0.38 -22.06 -1.07
CA LYS A 251 1.17 -22.77 -0.07
C LYS A 251 1.80 -24.05 -0.62
N GLU A 252 1.04 -24.84 -1.39
CA GLU A 252 1.49 -26.14 -1.90
C GLU A 252 2.54 -25.98 -3.02
N HIS A 253 2.50 -24.86 -3.77
CA HIS A 253 3.39 -24.60 -4.89
C HIS A 253 4.48 -23.56 -4.58
N ASP A 254 4.55 -23.08 -3.34
CA ASP A 254 5.52 -22.06 -2.93
C ASP A 254 6.96 -22.46 -3.18
N ARG A 255 7.74 -21.56 -3.77
CA ARG A 255 9.20 -21.72 -4.01
C ARG A 255 10.05 -20.85 -3.08
N GLY A 256 9.47 -20.25 -2.05
CA GLY A 256 10.19 -19.49 -1.03
C GLY A 256 10.48 -18.03 -1.41
N ILE A 257 10.00 -17.53 -2.54
CA ILE A 257 10.31 -16.17 -3.04
C ILE A 257 9.07 -15.27 -3.04
N THR A 258 8.00 -15.67 -3.75
CA THR A 258 6.83 -14.82 -3.99
C THR A 258 6.08 -14.52 -2.69
N ASN A 259 5.76 -13.24 -2.49
CA ASN A 259 4.84 -12.75 -1.46
C ASN A 259 3.50 -12.39 -2.10
N PHE A 260 2.40 -12.80 -1.49
CA PHE A 260 1.05 -12.49 -1.92
C PHE A 260 0.36 -11.58 -0.90
N HIS A 261 -0.11 -10.42 -1.34
CA HIS A 261 -0.76 -9.42 -0.49
C HIS A 261 -2.27 -9.41 -0.73
N PHE A 262 -3.06 -9.54 0.36
CA PHE A 262 -4.53 -9.62 0.33
C PHE A 262 -5.16 -8.56 1.22
N GLU A 263 -6.23 -7.90 0.72
CA GLU A 263 -7.15 -7.10 1.54
C GLU A 263 -8.26 -8.03 2.06
N ILE A 264 -8.41 -8.16 3.38
CA ILE A 264 -9.36 -9.08 4.01
C ILE A 264 -10.26 -8.41 5.04
N ALA A 265 -11.38 -9.07 5.36
CA ALA A 265 -12.16 -8.83 6.58
C ALA A 265 -11.79 -9.91 7.60
N ALA A 266 -11.04 -9.55 8.64
CA ALA A 266 -10.50 -10.54 9.56
C ALA A 266 -11.58 -11.27 10.36
N ASP A 267 -12.69 -10.60 10.69
CA ASP A 267 -13.83 -11.21 11.38
C ASP A 267 -14.59 -12.27 10.55
N LEU A 268 -14.33 -12.37 9.25
CA LEU A 268 -14.84 -13.47 8.41
C LEU A 268 -14.00 -14.74 8.49
N LEU A 269 -12.74 -14.65 8.94
CA LEU A 269 -11.88 -15.83 9.04
C LEU A 269 -12.46 -16.87 10.00
N ASN A 270 -12.40 -18.13 9.58
CA ASN A 270 -12.75 -19.29 10.39
C ASN A 270 -11.51 -20.08 10.82
N GLU A 271 -11.68 -21.07 11.71
CA GLU A 271 -10.58 -21.85 12.25
C GLU A 271 -9.77 -22.59 11.17
N GLU A 272 -10.41 -23.06 10.09
CA GLU A 272 -9.73 -23.77 9.01
C GLU A 272 -8.81 -22.82 8.21
N GLU A 273 -9.30 -21.61 7.91
CA GLU A 273 -8.52 -20.57 7.25
C GLU A 273 -7.34 -20.11 8.13
N ILE A 274 -7.58 -19.87 9.42
CA ILE A 274 -6.52 -19.49 10.37
C ILE A 274 -5.47 -20.58 10.49
N SER A 275 -5.89 -21.86 10.61
CA SER A 275 -4.97 -23.00 10.65
C SER A 275 -4.11 -23.09 9.38
N LEU A 276 -4.72 -22.88 8.21
CA LEU A 276 -3.98 -22.86 6.94
C LEU A 276 -2.96 -21.73 6.91
N ILE A 277 -3.36 -20.50 7.26
CA ILE A 277 -2.50 -19.31 7.32
C ILE A 277 -1.31 -19.54 8.26
N ARG A 278 -1.56 -20.08 9.46
CA ARG A 278 -0.50 -20.38 10.43
C ARG A 278 0.50 -21.42 9.94
N SER A 279 0.12 -22.30 9.03
CA SER A 279 0.98 -23.33 8.45
C SER A 279 1.83 -22.86 7.26
N MET A 280 1.70 -21.62 6.83
CA MET A 280 2.47 -21.02 5.74
C MET A 280 3.88 -20.63 6.22
N ARG A 281 4.83 -20.56 5.27
CA ARG A 281 6.16 -20.02 5.60
C ARG A 281 6.07 -18.53 5.95
N PRO A 282 7.00 -18.01 6.75
CA PRO A 282 7.12 -16.58 6.98
C PRO A 282 7.27 -15.80 5.66
N GLY A 283 6.44 -14.74 5.49
CA GLY A 283 6.47 -13.87 4.33
C GLY A 283 5.82 -14.43 3.05
N LEU A 284 5.12 -15.58 3.10
CA LEU A 284 4.33 -16.04 1.94
C LEU A 284 3.15 -15.12 1.68
N ILE A 285 2.44 -14.71 2.73
CA ILE A 285 1.32 -13.79 2.61
C ILE A 285 1.49 -12.56 3.49
N GLN A 286 0.82 -11.50 3.08
CA GLN A 286 0.60 -10.27 3.82
C GLN A 286 -0.90 -9.97 3.85
N LEU A 287 -1.43 -9.57 4.99
CA LEU A 287 -2.84 -9.27 5.19
C LEU A 287 -3.03 -7.79 5.52
N GLU A 288 -3.84 -7.10 4.72
CA GLU A 288 -4.31 -5.74 4.97
C GLU A 288 -5.74 -5.80 5.51
N ILE A 289 -5.93 -5.28 6.71
CA ILE A 289 -7.16 -5.40 7.49
C ILE A 289 -7.68 -4.00 7.83
N GLY A 290 -8.69 -3.55 7.12
CA GLY A 290 -9.32 -2.27 7.40
C GLY A 290 -10.16 -2.33 8.66
N ILE A 291 -9.80 -1.62 9.71
CA ILE A 291 -10.64 -1.42 10.92
C ILE A 291 -11.42 -0.13 10.80
N GLN A 292 -10.76 0.94 10.41
CA GLN A 292 -11.24 2.29 10.16
C GLN A 292 -11.54 3.08 11.44
N SER A 293 -12.25 2.51 12.41
CA SER A 293 -12.57 3.09 13.72
C SER A 293 -12.91 1.98 14.72
N ALA A 294 -12.71 2.22 16.00
CA ALA A 294 -13.21 1.38 17.10
C ALA A 294 -14.45 1.97 17.78
N ASN A 295 -14.96 3.10 17.29
CA ASN A 295 -16.18 3.72 17.78
C ASN A 295 -17.41 3.06 17.15
N GLU A 296 -18.25 2.42 17.95
CA GLU A 296 -19.43 1.69 17.48
C GLU A 296 -20.44 2.59 16.74
N GLU A 297 -20.61 3.85 17.16
CA GLU A 297 -21.51 4.80 16.53
C GLU A 297 -20.98 5.16 15.12
N THR A 298 -19.70 5.43 15.00
CA THR A 298 -19.00 5.65 13.73
C THR A 298 -19.12 4.44 12.82
N ILE A 299 -18.81 3.24 13.31
CA ILE A 299 -18.88 1.98 12.53
C ILE A 299 -20.30 1.75 11.97
N ARG A 300 -21.33 2.01 12.78
CA ARG A 300 -22.73 1.90 12.37
C ARG A 300 -23.08 2.94 11.30
N GLU A 301 -22.68 4.19 11.48
CA GLU A 301 -23.00 5.28 10.55
C GLU A 301 -22.30 5.12 9.20
N ILE A 302 -21.05 4.68 9.19
CA ILE A 302 -20.33 4.39 7.93
C ILE A 302 -20.79 3.07 7.28
N ARG A 303 -21.81 2.42 7.84
CA ARG A 303 -22.39 1.14 7.35
C ARG A 303 -21.39 0.00 7.24
N ARG A 304 -20.34 0.03 8.07
CA ARG A 304 -19.37 -1.06 8.13
C ARG A 304 -19.90 -2.15 9.05
N LYS A 305 -19.86 -3.40 8.57
CA LYS A 305 -20.16 -4.59 9.38
C LYS A 305 -18.82 -5.16 9.83
N MET A 306 -18.57 -5.18 11.13
CA MET A 306 -17.33 -5.71 11.69
C MET A 306 -17.57 -6.05 13.17
N ASP A 307 -17.10 -7.21 13.58
CA ASP A 307 -16.99 -7.60 14.98
C ASP A 307 -15.54 -7.34 15.44
N LEU A 308 -15.34 -6.20 16.12
CA LEU A 308 -13.99 -5.74 16.49
C LEU A 308 -13.33 -6.65 17.53
N ASP A 309 -14.10 -7.24 18.46
CA ASP A 309 -13.55 -8.16 19.46
C ASP A 309 -13.05 -9.45 18.78
N LYS A 310 -13.79 -9.93 17.79
CA LYS A 310 -13.35 -11.07 16.95
C LYS A 310 -12.12 -10.71 16.12
N VAL A 311 -12.06 -9.51 15.52
CA VAL A 311 -10.86 -9.04 14.81
C VAL A 311 -9.65 -9.04 15.71
N GLU A 312 -9.77 -8.48 16.92
CA GLU A 312 -8.69 -8.43 17.91
C GLU A 312 -8.17 -9.82 18.26
N HIS A 313 -9.08 -10.78 18.50
CA HIS A 313 -8.73 -12.17 18.77
C HIS A 313 -7.98 -12.81 17.59
N ILE A 314 -8.48 -12.66 16.37
CA ILE A 314 -7.90 -13.26 15.16
C ILE A 314 -6.53 -12.65 14.84
N VAL A 315 -6.40 -11.33 14.95
CA VAL A 315 -5.11 -10.64 14.75
C VAL A 315 -4.05 -11.16 15.74
N ALA A 316 -4.44 -11.36 17.01
CA ALA A 316 -3.55 -11.93 18.02
C ALA A 316 -3.17 -13.37 17.68
N GLU A 317 -4.12 -14.22 17.29
CA GLU A 317 -3.89 -15.61 16.93
C GLU A 317 -2.98 -15.80 15.71
N VAL A 318 -3.19 -15.00 14.65
CA VAL A 318 -2.33 -15.00 13.46
C VAL A 318 -0.91 -14.53 13.83
N ARG A 319 -0.80 -13.52 14.71
CA ARG A 319 0.49 -12.96 15.15
C ARG A 319 1.35 -13.94 15.93
N GLU A 320 0.76 -14.83 16.73
CA GLU A 320 1.50 -15.82 17.54
C GLU A 320 2.53 -16.59 16.71
N ASN A 321 2.20 -16.92 15.47
CA ASN A 321 3.05 -17.74 14.61
C ASN A 321 4.17 -16.93 13.90
N ARG A 322 4.14 -15.59 13.96
CA ARG A 322 5.14 -14.70 13.36
C ARG A 322 5.49 -15.05 11.90
N ASN A 323 4.50 -15.42 11.10
CA ASN A 323 4.71 -15.82 9.70
C ASN A 323 4.00 -14.92 8.68
N VAL A 324 3.07 -14.07 9.14
CA VAL A 324 2.27 -13.16 8.31
C VAL A 324 2.48 -11.71 8.73
N HIS A 325 2.76 -10.85 7.76
CA HIS A 325 2.76 -9.40 7.98
C HIS A 325 1.32 -8.90 8.03
N GLN A 326 0.93 -8.29 9.14
CA GLN A 326 -0.41 -7.74 9.35
C GLN A 326 -0.39 -6.21 9.32
N HIS A 327 -1.19 -5.65 8.42
CA HIS A 327 -1.36 -4.22 8.24
C HIS A 327 -2.79 -3.83 8.67
N LEU A 328 -2.92 -2.96 9.65
CA LEU A 328 -4.21 -2.46 10.15
C LEU A 328 -4.40 -0.99 9.79
N ASP A 329 -5.64 -0.61 9.44
CA ASP A 329 -5.97 0.75 8.98
C ASP A 329 -6.96 1.45 9.90
N LEU A 330 -6.71 2.73 10.16
CA LEU A 330 -7.64 3.68 10.76
C LEU A 330 -7.87 4.87 9.83
N ILE A 331 -9.07 5.47 9.89
CA ILE A 331 -9.42 6.67 9.13
C ILE A 331 -9.89 7.76 10.08
N ALA A 332 -9.13 8.85 10.16
CA ALA A 332 -9.52 10.07 10.86
C ALA A 332 -10.52 10.88 10.03
N GLY A 333 -11.49 11.51 10.69
CA GLY A 333 -12.50 12.37 10.04
C GLY A 333 -13.79 11.65 9.65
N LEU A 334 -14.01 10.44 10.12
CA LEU A 334 -15.29 9.75 9.98
C LEU A 334 -16.38 10.40 10.83
N PRO A 335 -17.69 10.28 10.44
CA PRO A 335 -18.79 10.79 11.22
C PRO A 335 -18.84 10.23 12.65
N TYR A 336 -19.28 11.04 13.61
CA TYR A 336 -19.42 10.71 15.04
C TYR A 336 -18.11 10.37 15.75
N GLU A 337 -16.96 10.65 15.16
CA GLU A 337 -15.66 10.43 15.78
C GLU A 337 -14.92 11.75 16.00
N ASN A 338 -14.89 12.20 17.27
CA ASN A 338 -14.12 13.37 17.69
C ASN A 338 -12.68 12.97 18.07
N TYR A 339 -11.86 13.95 18.45
CA TYR A 339 -10.46 13.73 18.79
C TYR A 339 -10.26 12.69 19.91
N ASP A 340 -11.04 12.79 21.00
CA ASP A 340 -10.93 11.87 22.14
C ASP A 340 -11.39 10.44 21.79
N SER A 341 -12.44 10.32 20.96
CA SER A 341 -12.90 9.02 20.45
C SER A 341 -11.85 8.40 19.54
N PHE A 342 -11.25 9.20 18.65
CA PHE A 342 -10.19 8.73 17.77
C PHE A 342 -8.95 8.26 18.55
N THR A 343 -8.58 8.98 19.63
CA THR A 343 -7.49 8.55 20.54
C THR A 343 -7.73 7.14 21.08
N LYS A 344 -8.97 6.84 21.49
CA LYS A 344 -9.34 5.50 21.99
C LYS A 344 -9.31 4.45 20.87
N SER A 345 -9.79 4.80 19.67
CA SER A 345 -9.70 3.93 18.50
C SER A 345 -8.25 3.59 18.17
N PHE A 346 -7.38 4.59 18.19
CA PHE A 346 -5.95 4.42 17.96
C PHE A 346 -5.31 3.49 18.99
N ASP A 347 -5.51 3.76 20.29
CA ASP A 347 -4.91 2.96 21.36
C ASP A 347 -5.38 1.50 21.31
N ARG A 348 -6.67 1.26 21.01
CA ARG A 348 -7.22 -0.09 20.86
C ARG A 348 -6.57 -0.84 19.69
N VAL A 349 -6.48 -0.21 18.52
CA VAL A 349 -5.90 -0.85 17.33
C VAL A 349 -4.39 -1.04 17.47
N TYR A 350 -3.71 -0.07 18.06
CA TYR A 350 -2.29 -0.18 18.37
C TYR A 350 -1.99 -1.33 19.33
N SER A 351 -2.87 -1.60 20.32
CA SER A 351 -2.71 -2.70 21.27
C SER A 351 -2.77 -4.09 20.61
N MET A 352 -3.36 -4.23 19.43
CA MET A 352 -3.33 -5.45 18.63
C MET A 352 -1.93 -5.75 18.05
N ARG A 353 -1.00 -4.78 18.14
CA ARG A 353 0.40 -4.92 17.70
C ARG A 353 0.57 -5.33 16.22
N PRO A 354 -0.06 -4.63 15.27
CA PRO A 354 0.17 -4.91 13.86
C PRO A 354 1.64 -4.66 13.49
N ASP A 355 2.09 -5.27 12.40
CA ASP A 355 3.41 -4.96 11.84
C ASP A 355 3.46 -3.56 11.20
N GLN A 356 2.31 -3.10 10.70
CA GLN A 356 2.10 -1.76 10.18
C GLN A 356 0.73 -1.22 10.61
N LEU A 357 0.69 0.01 11.09
CA LEU A 357 -0.52 0.75 11.42
C LEU A 357 -0.66 1.97 10.52
N GLN A 358 -1.59 1.93 9.58
CA GLN A 358 -1.87 3.07 8.71
C GLN A 358 -2.90 3.98 9.35
N LEU A 359 -2.51 5.22 9.56
CA LEU A 359 -3.41 6.29 9.96
C LEU A 359 -3.77 7.12 8.72
N GLY A 360 -4.92 6.83 8.12
CA GLY A 360 -5.46 7.57 6.98
C GLY A 360 -6.37 8.71 7.37
N PHE A 361 -6.69 9.57 6.38
CA PHE A 361 -7.67 10.64 6.52
C PHE A 361 -8.80 10.45 5.52
N LEU A 362 -10.03 10.72 5.94
CA LEU A 362 -11.21 10.57 5.08
C LEU A 362 -11.03 11.33 3.77
N LYS A 363 -11.24 10.64 2.66
CA LYS A 363 -11.29 11.21 1.32
C LYS A 363 -12.74 11.21 0.86
N VAL A 364 -13.27 12.38 0.53
CA VAL A 364 -14.67 12.56 0.14
C VAL A 364 -14.80 12.30 -1.36
N LEU A 365 -14.93 11.03 -1.72
CA LEU A 365 -14.88 10.58 -3.11
C LEU A 365 -16.21 10.82 -3.81
N LYS A 366 -16.18 11.41 -5.02
CA LYS A 366 -17.35 11.59 -5.87
C LYS A 366 -18.05 10.25 -6.11
N GLY A 367 -19.39 10.24 -6.04
CA GLY A 367 -20.20 9.01 -6.17
C GLY A 367 -20.36 8.20 -4.89
N SER A 368 -19.60 8.46 -3.82
CA SER A 368 -19.79 7.81 -2.53
C SER A 368 -20.97 8.40 -1.76
N LEU A 369 -21.60 7.60 -0.90
CA LEU A 369 -22.65 8.09 0.01
C LEU A 369 -22.08 9.17 0.97
N MET A 370 -20.81 9.10 1.33
CA MET A 370 -20.12 10.11 2.14
C MET A 370 -20.11 11.48 1.44
N HIS A 371 -19.91 11.50 0.12
CA HIS A 371 -19.99 12.73 -0.67
C HIS A 371 -21.43 13.29 -0.70
N GLU A 372 -22.45 12.45 -0.82
CA GLU A 372 -23.86 12.88 -0.80
C GLU A 372 -24.24 13.49 0.55
N LYS A 373 -23.71 12.94 1.66
CA LYS A 373 -23.97 13.37 3.03
C LYS A 373 -23.05 14.49 3.55
N THR A 374 -22.27 15.11 2.69
CA THR A 374 -21.29 16.16 3.05
C THR A 374 -21.89 17.25 3.94
N ARG A 375 -23.12 17.73 3.62
CA ARG A 375 -23.81 18.77 4.41
C ARG A 375 -24.29 18.24 5.75
N GLU A 376 -24.79 17.01 5.81
CA GLU A 376 -25.29 16.37 7.03
C GLU A 376 -24.18 16.21 8.07
N TYR A 377 -22.99 15.82 7.62
CA TYR A 377 -21.83 15.60 8.51
C TYR A 377 -20.95 16.85 8.67
N GLY A 378 -21.30 17.97 8.06
CA GLY A 378 -20.50 19.21 8.09
C GLY A 378 -19.09 19.00 7.56
N LEU A 379 -18.94 18.15 6.54
CA LEU A 379 -17.64 17.87 5.94
C LEU A 379 -17.12 19.06 5.15
N VAL A 380 -15.96 19.56 5.54
CA VAL A 380 -15.15 20.49 4.74
C VAL A 380 -13.94 19.71 4.27
N TYR A 381 -13.68 19.70 2.98
CA TYR A 381 -12.60 18.93 2.38
C TYR A 381 -11.92 19.70 1.25
N GLN A 382 -10.75 19.24 0.81
CA GLN A 382 -9.99 19.86 -0.26
C GLN A 382 -10.76 19.78 -1.59
N ASN A 383 -10.84 20.90 -2.33
CA ASN A 383 -11.45 20.92 -3.68
C ASN A 383 -10.62 20.18 -4.74
N ARG A 384 -9.36 19.92 -4.43
CA ARG A 384 -8.42 19.19 -5.29
C ARG A 384 -8.21 17.77 -4.77
N PRO A 385 -7.88 16.80 -5.63
CA PRO A 385 -7.46 15.48 -5.18
C PRO A 385 -6.32 15.56 -4.13
N PRO A 386 -6.35 14.73 -3.13
CA PRO A 386 -7.20 13.56 -2.91
C PRO A 386 -8.55 13.83 -2.22
N TYR A 387 -9.09 15.04 -2.23
CA TYR A 387 -10.36 15.44 -1.58
C TYR A 387 -10.38 15.13 -0.09
N GLU A 388 -9.23 15.29 0.53
CA GLU A 388 -9.03 14.95 1.94
C GLU A 388 -9.78 15.92 2.85
N VAL A 389 -10.36 15.37 3.91
CA VAL A 389 -11.10 16.13 4.93
C VAL A 389 -10.22 17.18 5.59
N LEU A 390 -10.77 18.37 5.78
CA LEU A 390 -10.17 19.49 6.53
C LEU A 390 -10.83 19.66 7.89
N SER A 391 -12.15 19.48 7.97
CA SER A 391 -12.90 19.46 9.23
C SER A 391 -14.22 18.72 9.04
N THR A 392 -14.83 18.33 10.18
CA THR A 392 -16.16 17.72 10.25
C THR A 392 -16.96 18.37 11.38
N SER A 393 -18.22 17.97 11.57
CA SER A 393 -18.98 18.38 12.75
C SER A 393 -18.33 17.94 14.08
N TRP A 394 -17.39 16.99 14.07
CA TRP A 394 -16.77 16.37 15.26
C TRP A 394 -15.28 16.68 15.40
N LEU A 395 -14.59 16.99 14.29
CA LEU A 395 -13.15 17.32 14.27
C LEU A 395 -12.92 18.69 13.66
N SER A 396 -12.25 19.57 14.40
CA SER A 396 -11.78 20.85 13.86
C SER A 396 -10.57 20.65 12.94
N TYR A 397 -10.24 21.67 12.15
CA TYR A 397 -9.01 21.65 11.35
C TYR A 397 -7.75 21.58 12.22
N ALA A 398 -7.77 22.17 13.42
CA ALA A 398 -6.68 22.07 14.38
C ALA A 398 -6.46 20.62 14.83
N ASP A 399 -7.54 19.86 15.04
CA ASP A 399 -7.46 18.43 15.39
C ASP A 399 -6.89 17.61 14.22
N ILE A 400 -7.36 17.87 13.00
CA ILE A 400 -6.80 17.22 11.78
C ILE A 400 -5.29 17.48 11.67
N VAL A 401 -4.83 18.72 11.89
CA VAL A 401 -3.40 19.06 11.88
C VAL A 401 -2.62 18.28 12.95
N ARG A 402 -3.18 18.14 14.16
CA ARG A 402 -2.55 17.33 15.22
C ARG A 402 -2.47 15.87 14.84
N LEU A 403 -3.55 15.30 14.30
CA LEU A 403 -3.59 13.90 13.86
C LEU A 403 -2.58 13.62 12.73
N LYS A 404 -2.38 14.57 11.81
CA LYS A 404 -1.34 14.45 10.75
C LYS A 404 0.08 14.42 11.32
N LYS A 405 0.34 15.17 12.37
CA LYS A 405 1.64 15.13 13.04
C LYS A 405 1.84 13.79 13.77
N VAL A 406 0.80 13.25 14.39
CA VAL A 406 0.83 11.91 15.00
C VAL A 406 1.05 10.83 13.94
N GLU A 407 0.35 10.91 12.80
CA GLU A 407 0.52 10.00 11.67
C GLU A 407 1.97 9.95 11.19
N GLU A 408 2.62 11.11 11.01
CA GLU A 408 4.04 11.16 10.63
C GLU A 408 4.94 10.50 11.68
N MET A 409 4.65 10.65 12.97
CA MET A 409 5.42 9.98 14.03
C MET A 409 5.22 8.46 14.01
N VAL A 410 4.01 7.98 13.76
CA VAL A 410 3.72 6.56 13.59
C VAL A 410 4.46 6.00 12.38
N GLU A 411 4.44 6.70 11.25
CA GLU A 411 5.14 6.30 10.03
C GLU A 411 6.66 6.20 10.25
N VAL A 412 7.24 7.20 10.92
CA VAL A 412 8.69 7.25 11.16
C VAL A 412 9.15 6.26 12.22
N TYR A 413 8.42 6.13 13.34
CA TYR A 413 8.91 5.43 14.53
C TYR A 413 8.27 4.06 14.76
N TYR A 414 7.12 3.79 14.17
CA TYR A 414 6.47 2.47 14.21
C TYR A 414 6.60 1.72 12.87
N ASN A 415 5.99 2.25 11.81
CA ASN A 415 5.88 1.58 10.51
C ASN A 415 7.23 1.31 9.84
N SER A 416 8.23 2.16 10.09
CA SER A 416 9.60 1.92 9.59
C SER A 416 10.23 0.65 10.17
N GLY A 417 9.72 0.13 11.29
CA GLY A 417 10.25 -1.00 12.05
C GLY A 417 11.64 -0.77 12.65
N GLN A 418 12.20 0.45 12.51
CA GLN A 418 13.58 0.74 12.89
C GLN A 418 13.79 0.92 14.40
N PHE A 419 12.73 1.23 15.13
CA PHE A 419 12.77 1.63 16.55
C PHE A 419 11.95 0.69 17.43
N ARG A 420 11.72 -0.54 16.99
CA ARG A 420 10.78 -1.49 17.62
C ARG A 420 11.05 -1.70 19.10
N ASN A 421 12.32 -1.94 19.45
CA ASN A 421 12.72 -2.19 20.84
C ASN A 421 12.66 -0.91 21.67
N THR A 422 13.18 0.20 21.14
CA THR A 422 13.16 1.51 21.81
C THR A 422 11.72 1.98 22.05
N VAL A 423 10.85 1.93 21.05
CA VAL A 423 9.44 2.33 21.16
C VAL A 423 8.71 1.43 22.14
N GLY A 424 8.89 0.10 22.07
CA GLY A 424 8.27 -0.84 23.01
C GLY A 424 8.69 -0.61 24.47
N HIS A 425 9.91 -0.10 24.71
CA HIS A 425 10.34 0.30 26.05
C HIS A 425 9.78 1.66 26.43
N MET A 426 9.74 2.61 25.51
CA MET A 426 9.23 3.97 25.69
C MET A 426 7.74 4.00 26.03
N GLU A 427 6.93 3.08 25.52
CA GLU A 427 5.50 2.98 25.79
C GLU A 427 5.18 2.92 27.30
N LYS A 428 6.07 2.36 28.11
CA LYS A 428 5.89 2.21 29.57
C LYS A 428 5.88 3.56 30.31
N GLU A 429 6.38 4.63 29.69
CA GLU A 429 6.41 5.98 30.26
C GLU A 429 5.11 6.77 30.00
N PHE A 430 4.19 6.24 29.20
CA PHE A 430 3.00 6.97 28.76
C PHE A 430 1.71 6.24 29.16
N THR A 431 0.61 6.98 29.23
CA THR A 431 -0.72 6.44 29.57
C THR A 431 -1.37 5.65 28.44
N GLY A 432 -0.85 5.78 27.20
CA GLY A 432 -1.29 5.10 26.00
C GLY A 432 -0.38 5.43 24.83
N ALA A 433 -0.48 4.64 23.78
CA ALA A 433 0.35 4.81 22.59
C ALA A 433 0.07 6.15 21.88
N PHE A 434 -1.19 6.56 21.81
CA PHE A 434 -1.55 7.85 21.23
C PHE A 434 -0.88 9.01 21.99
N ALA A 435 -0.90 8.97 23.32
CA ALA A 435 -0.26 9.99 24.15
C ALA A 435 1.26 10.06 23.89
N MET A 436 1.91 8.92 23.71
CA MET A 436 3.33 8.82 23.36
C MET A 436 3.63 9.51 22.02
N TYR A 437 2.93 9.12 20.94
CA TYR A 437 3.16 9.71 19.61
C TYR A 437 2.75 11.18 19.54
N SER A 438 1.71 11.59 20.27
CA SER A 438 1.30 12.99 20.37
C SER A 438 2.38 13.84 21.06
N THR A 439 2.98 13.34 22.15
CA THR A 439 4.07 14.04 22.86
C THR A 439 5.31 14.14 21.98
N LEU A 440 5.64 13.09 21.23
CA LEU A 440 6.74 13.11 20.27
C LEU A 440 6.47 14.08 19.10
N ALA A 441 5.22 14.15 18.62
CA ALA A 441 4.80 15.12 17.61
C ALA A 441 4.93 16.56 18.10
N ASP A 442 4.55 16.83 19.36
CA ASP A 442 4.73 18.15 19.99
C ASP A 442 6.21 18.52 20.14
N TYR A 443 7.08 17.54 20.44
CA TYR A 443 8.52 17.74 20.45
C TYR A 443 9.05 18.12 19.06
N TYR A 444 8.62 17.41 18.01
CA TYR A 444 8.97 17.71 16.62
C TYR A 444 8.54 19.11 16.20
N ASP A 445 7.32 19.49 16.58
CA ASP A 445 6.76 20.81 16.24
C ASP A 445 7.54 21.96 16.91
N ARG A 446 7.78 21.86 18.21
CA ARG A 446 8.53 22.86 18.99
C ARG A 446 9.94 23.07 18.47
N ASN A 447 10.57 22.01 17.97
CA ASN A 447 11.95 22.05 17.46
C ASN A 447 12.02 22.27 15.94
N GLY A 448 10.88 22.50 15.25
CA GLY A 448 10.83 22.77 13.80
C GLY A 448 11.27 21.58 12.93
N LEU A 449 11.16 20.35 13.42
CA LEU A 449 11.70 19.14 12.79
C LEU A 449 10.81 18.64 11.62
N PHE A 450 9.50 18.94 11.59
CA PHE A 450 8.61 18.56 10.48
C PHE A 450 8.94 19.24 9.14
N ARG A 451 9.76 20.29 9.14
CA ARG A 451 10.07 21.09 7.94
C ARG A 451 11.36 20.70 7.27
N VAL A 452 12.02 19.66 7.77
CA VAL A 452 13.37 19.26 7.34
C VAL A 452 13.40 17.76 7.10
N SER A 453 14.02 17.34 6.01
CA SER A 453 14.28 15.92 5.78
C SER A 453 15.38 15.42 6.72
N HIS A 454 15.11 14.31 7.41
CA HIS A 454 16.04 13.70 8.33
C HIS A 454 16.62 12.41 7.76
N SER A 455 17.95 12.26 7.88
CA SER A 455 18.59 10.98 7.63
C SER A 455 18.15 9.95 8.67
N ARG A 456 18.35 8.66 8.37
CA ARG A 456 18.07 7.59 9.32
C ARG A 456 18.78 7.83 10.65
N ILE A 457 20.07 8.08 10.64
CA ILE A 457 20.88 8.33 11.86
C ILE A 457 20.36 9.56 12.62
N SER A 458 20.00 10.63 11.91
CA SER A 458 19.41 11.81 12.57
C SER A 458 18.12 11.49 13.31
N ARG A 459 17.29 10.55 12.81
CA ARG A 459 16.07 10.12 13.52
C ARG A 459 16.38 9.40 14.85
N TYR A 460 17.43 8.59 14.90
CA TYR A 460 17.91 8.00 16.16
C TYR A 460 18.39 9.08 17.14
N GLU A 461 19.14 10.06 16.65
CA GLU A 461 19.63 11.17 17.48
C GLU A 461 18.47 12.04 18.01
N ILE A 462 17.47 12.33 17.18
CA ILE A 462 16.27 13.08 17.58
C ILE A 462 15.52 12.32 18.66
N LEU A 463 15.30 11.02 18.48
CA LEU A 463 14.61 10.19 19.48
C LEU A 463 15.40 10.12 20.79
N PHE A 464 16.73 10.01 20.72
CA PHE A 464 17.59 10.06 21.91
C PHE A 464 17.43 11.37 22.68
N ARG A 465 17.48 12.52 22.01
CA ARG A 465 17.29 13.84 22.63
C ARG A 465 15.89 14.04 23.20
N PHE A 466 14.87 13.53 22.51
CA PHE A 466 13.51 13.51 23.03
C PHE A 466 13.43 12.73 24.35
N LEU A 467 14.01 11.54 24.40
CA LEU A 467 14.03 10.68 25.57
C LEU A 467 14.85 11.31 26.74
N GLU A 468 15.96 11.97 26.43
CA GLU A 468 16.76 12.72 27.40
C GLU A 468 15.93 13.84 28.06
N GLU A 469 15.22 14.64 27.24
CA GLU A 469 14.36 15.73 27.73
C GLU A 469 13.14 15.22 28.54
N HIS A 470 12.50 14.14 28.02
CA HIS A 470 11.23 13.67 28.56
C HIS A 470 11.39 12.81 29.81
N THR A 471 12.37 11.93 29.85
CA THR A 471 12.54 10.94 30.94
C THR A 471 13.61 11.31 31.94
N GLY A 472 14.59 12.12 31.53
CA GLY A 472 15.80 12.39 32.32
C GLY A 472 16.70 11.16 32.53
N ARG A 473 16.44 10.06 31.83
CA ARG A 473 17.14 8.76 31.97
C ARG A 473 17.67 8.24 30.62
N PRO A 474 18.49 9.02 29.89
CA PRO A 474 18.92 8.64 28.55
C PRO A 474 19.71 7.33 28.51
N ASP A 475 20.45 7.00 29.58
CA ASP A 475 21.29 5.80 29.65
C ASP A 475 20.47 4.49 29.53
N GLU A 476 19.23 4.48 29.98
CA GLU A 476 18.34 3.32 29.84
C GLU A 476 17.97 3.06 28.38
N TYR A 477 17.82 4.12 27.57
CA TYR A 477 17.37 4.05 26.19
C TYR A 477 18.51 3.86 25.19
N VAL A 478 19.71 4.27 25.53
CA VAL A 478 20.90 4.12 24.67
C VAL A 478 21.10 2.67 24.23
N GLN A 479 20.84 1.71 25.12
CA GLN A 479 21.01 0.29 24.81
C GLN A 479 19.99 -0.18 23.79
N TRP A 480 18.72 0.24 23.93
CA TRP A 480 17.65 -0.08 22.99
C TRP A 480 17.85 0.57 21.63
N LEU A 481 18.27 1.85 21.60
CA LEU A 481 18.64 2.55 20.37
C LEU A 481 19.83 1.89 19.67
N THR A 482 20.80 1.40 20.43
CA THR A 482 21.95 0.69 19.89
C THR A 482 21.52 -0.66 19.29
N LEU A 483 20.68 -1.39 20.01
CA LEU A 483 20.11 -2.66 19.53
C LEU A 483 19.34 -2.45 18.22
N ASP A 484 18.39 -1.51 18.19
CA ASP A 484 17.59 -1.20 17.01
C ASP A 484 18.46 -0.78 15.83
N LEU A 485 19.49 0.05 16.05
CA LEU A 485 20.38 0.51 15.00
C LEU A 485 21.12 -0.66 14.35
N TYR A 486 21.72 -1.54 15.15
CA TYR A 486 22.52 -2.65 14.63
C TYR A 486 21.67 -3.83 14.16
N LEU A 487 20.44 -3.98 14.59
CA LEU A 487 19.50 -4.90 13.95
C LEU A 487 19.23 -4.53 12.49
N ARG A 488 19.23 -3.25 12.17
CA ARG A 488 18.92 -2.75 10.82
C ARG A 488 20.14 -2.62 9.93
N ASP A 489 21.24 -2.05 10.43
CA ASP A 489 22.38 -1.68 9.61
C ASP A 489 23.71 -2.02 10.25
N ASN A 490 24.66 -2.49 9.44
CA ASN A 490 26.06 -2.54 9.78
C ASN A 490 26.68 -1.13 9.63
N VAL A 491 26.46 -0.28 10.64
CA VAL A 491 26.89 1.11 10.63
C VAL A 491 28.41 1.19 10.76
N ARG A 492 29.09 1.72 9.74
CA ARG A 492 30.56 1.85 9.72
C ARG A 492 31.06 2.89 10.70
N ASN A 493 30.37 4.03 10.76
CA ASN A 493 30.73 5.14 11.65
C ASN A 493 29.70 5.19 12.78
N ARG A 494 30.15 4.86 13.99
CA ARG A 494 29.31 4.89 15.18
C ARG A 494 28.77 6.31 15.41
N PRO A 495 27.46 6.51 15.58
CA PRO A 495 26.89 7.81 15.90
C PRO A 495 27.45 8.37 17.22
N GLN A 496 27.67 9.70 17.26
CA GLN A 496 28.29 10.36 18.43
C GLN A 496 27.45 10.31 19.71
N PHE A 497 26.10 10.19 19.59
CA PHE A 497 25.23 10.10 20.74
C PHE A 497 25.26 8.71 21.42
N LEU A 498 25.80 7.69 20.74
CA LEU A 498 26.00 6.38 21.32
C LEU A 498 27.33 6.30 22.07
N PRO A 499 27.39 5.69 23.28
CA PRO A 499 28.60 5.44 23.99
C PRO A 499 29.55 4.55 23.17
N GLU A 500 30.82 4.57 23.50
CA GLU A 500 31.80 3.69 22.86
C GLU A 500 31.43 2.22 23.03
N ASN A 501 31.69 1.43 21.98
CA ASN A 501 31.51 -0.02 22.07
C ASN A 501 32.49 -0.62 23.08
N LYS A 502 31.97 -1.34 24.04
CA LYS A 502 32.75 -1.97 25.11
C LYS A 502 33.44 -3.28 24.70
N VAL A 503 33.33 -3.70 23.44
CA VAL A 503 34.05 -4.85 22.88
C VAL A 503 35.43 -4.43 22.45
N SER A 504 36.46 -4.95 23.10
CA SER A 504 37.85 -4.63 22.76
C SER A 504 38.25 -5.25 21.41
N SER A 505 39.28 -4.67 20.77
CA SER A 505 39.83 -5.23 19.52
C SER A 505 40.36 -6.64 19.70
N ASP A 506 40.92 -6.97 20.86
CA ASP A 506 41.46 -8.30 21.17
C ASP A 506 40.35 -9.31 21.40
N GLU A 507 39.28 -8.92 22.09
CA GLU A 507 38.10 -9.74 22.29
C GLU A 507 37.40 -10.08 20.95
N ALA A 508 37.22 -9.05 20.10
CA ALA A 508 36.68 -9.26 18.77
C ALA A 508 37.58 -10.17 17.90
N ALA A 509 38.91 -9.98 17.97
CA ALA A 509 39.86 -10.81 17.25
C ALA A 509 39.81 -12.29 17.71
N ALA A 510 39.72 -12.51 19.03
CA ALA A 510 39.59 -13.84 19.61
C ALA A 510 38.29 -14.52 19.18
N PHE A 511 37.16 -13.81 19.24
CA PHE A 511 35.87 -14.31 18.78
C PHE A 511 35.92 -14.75 17.32
N TYR A 512 36.34 -13.89 16.39
CA TYR A 512 36.36 -14.25 14.97
C TYR A 512 37.41 -15.32 14.65
N LYS A 513 38.44 -15.47 15.44
CA LYS A 513 39.38 -16.58 15.32
C LYS A 513 38.73 -17.91 15.70
N SER A 514 38.01 -17.95 16.82
CA SER A 514 37.24 -19.15 17.25
C SER A 514 36.16 -19.49 16.20
N GLU A 515 35.44 -18.50 15.67
CA GLU A 515 34.45 -18.73 14.62
C GLU A 515 35.06 -19.23 13.29
N GLU A 516 36.30 -18.83 12.97
CA GLU A 516 37.00 -19.37 11.79
C GLU A 516 37.32 -20.87 11.95
N GLU A 517 37.59 -21.30 13.18
CA GLU A 517 37.93 -22.69 13.50
C GLU A 517 36.68 -23.56 13.77
N GLU A 518 35.73 -23.09 14.56
CA GLU A 518 34.62 -23.90 15.11
C GLU A 518 33.28 -23.67 14.43
N ARG A 519 33.03 -22.48 13.84
CA ARG A 519 31.75 -22.10 13.20
C ARG A 519 30.53 -22.32 14.12
N ARG A 520 30.63 -21.95 15.38
CA ARG A 520 29.57 -22.16 16.37
C ARG A 520 28.29 -21.37 16.04
N TYR A 521 28.45 -20.07 15.76
CA TYR A 521 27.36 -19.15 15.43
C TYR A 521 27.25 -18.90 13.92
N LEU A 522 28.35 -18.70 13.22
CA LEU A 522 28.41 -18.33 11.81
C LEU A 522 28.52 -19.56 10.88
N LYS A 523 27.60 -20.52 11.05
CA LYS A 523 27.62 -21.82 10.31
C LYS A 523 27.52 -21.67 8.80
N SER A 524 26.77 -20.65 8.32
CA SER A 524 26.58 -20.38 6.90
C SER A 524 27.80 -19.74 6.20
N TYR A 525 28.87 -19.38 6.96
CA TYR A 525 30.06 -18.73 6.44
C TYR A 525 31.18 -19.71 6.02
N THR A 526 30.82 -20.88 5.52
CA THR A 526 31.78 -21.89 5.03
C THR A 526 32.71 -21.27 3.98
N GLY A 527 34.04 -21.37 4.16
CA GLY A 527 35.04 -20.81 3.27
C GLY A 527 35.39 -19.32 3.49
N TYR A 528 34.71 -18.65 4.42
CA TYR A 528 35.04 -17.27 4.77
C TYR A 528 36.13 -17.21 5.85
N ASP A 529 37.10 -16.31 5.69
CA ASP A 529 38.06 -16.00 6.72
C ASP A 529 37.49 -15.03 7.78
N ARG A 530 38.19 -14.87 8.91
CA ARG A 530 37.81 -13.95 10.00
C ARG A 530 37.62 -12.50 9.56
N ARG A 531 38.36 -12.01 8.52
CA ARG A 531 38.24 -10.65 8.02
C ARG A 531 36.96 -10.47 7.20
N GLN A 532 36.60 -11.46 6.42
CA GLN A 532 35.35 -11.47 5.64
C GLN A 532 34.15 -11.54 6.58
N MET A 533 34.18 -12.43 7.58
CA MET A 533 33.10 -12.52 8.59
C MET A 533 32.91 -11.18 9.33
N ARG A 534 33.99 -10.55 9.76
CA ARG A 534 33.94 -9.25 10.46
C ARG A 534 33.33 -8.11 9.61
N LYS A 535 33.41 -8.18 8.27
CA LYS A 535 32.79 -7.18 7.37
C LYS A 535 31.27 -7.36 7.25
N MET A 536 30.78 -8.56 7.49
CA MET A 536 29.38 -8.97 7.28
C MET A 536 28.62 -9.12 8.59
N THR A 537 29.27 -8.90 9.72
CA THR A 537 28.70 -9.03 11.06
C THR A 537 29.15 -7.86 11.94
N HIS A 538 28.49 -7.69 13.08
CA HIS A 538 28.87 -6.70 14.10
C HIS A 538 28.81 -7.34 15.49
N LEU A 539 29.79 -7.02 16.34
CA LEU A 539 29.81 -7.39 17.76
C LEU A 539 29.55 -6.15 18.61
N GLU A 540 28.61 -6.24 19.52
CA GLU A 540 28.25 -5.16 20.44
C GLU A 540 28.03 -5.71 21.85
N ARG A 541 28.42 -4.94 22.86
CA ARG A 541 28.17 -5.28 24.27
C ARG A 541 27.06 -4.42 24.84
N LEU A 542 25.90 -5.04 25.11
CA LEU A 542 24.71 -4.40 25.66
C LEU A 542 24.35 -5.05 26.99
N SER A 543 24.08 -4.27 28.02
CA SER A 543 23.73 -4.75 29.39
C SER A 543 24.66 -5.84 29.92
N GLY A 544 25.95 -5.82 29.55
CA GLY A 544 26.94 -6.81 29.98
C GLY A 544 27.01 -8.07 29.12
N SER A 545 26.05 -8.32 28.25
CA SER A 545 26.06 -9.46 27.31
C SER A 545 26.70 -9.08 25.98
N LEU A 546 27.32 -10.06 25.32
CA LEU A 546 27.90 -9.88 24.00
C LEU A 546 26.90 -10.34 22.93
N PHE A 547 26.58 -9.43 22.00
CA PHE A 547 25.67 -9.66 20.90
C PHE A 547 26.41 -9.73 19.56
N LEU A 548 26.03 -10.70 18.72
CA LEU A 548 26.51 -10.81 17.35
C LEU A 548 25.33 -10.57 16.39
N PHE A 549 25.47 -9.57 15.53
CA PHE A 549 24.53 -9.26 14.46
C PHE A 549 25.06 -9.81 13.14
N ASP A 550 24.28 -10.69 12.50
CA ASP A 550 24.63 -11.29 11.21
C ASP A 550 23.76 -10.68 10.09
N TYR A 551 24.37 -9.89 9.22
CA TYR A 551 23.67 -9.18 8.14
C TYR A 551 23.49 -10.02 6.87
N ARG A 552 24.06 -11.20 6.80
CA ARG A 552 23.84 -12.14 5.69
C ARG A 552 22.51 -12.85 5.82
N GLU A 553 22.09 -13.13 7.04
CA GLU A 553 20.81 -13.73 7.37
C GLU A 553 19.90 -12.68 7.97
N ARG A 554 18.73 -12.48 7.34
CA ARG A 554 17.74 -11.51 7.80
C ARG A 554 16.40 -12.16 8.02
N ASP A 555 15.70 -11.67 9.02
CA ASP A 555 14.31 -12.04 9.24
C ASP A 555 13.44 -11.65 8.03
N PRO A 556 12.66 -12.55 7.45
CA PRO A 556 11.91 -12.30 6.23
C PRO A 556 10.74 -11.31 6.40
N LEU A 557 10.27 -11.09 7.61
CA LEU A 557 9.17 -10.16 7.91
C LEU A 557 9.70 -8.79 8.34
N SER A 558 10.58 -8.75 9.31
CA SER A 558 11.11 -7.50 9.85
C SER A 558 12.30 -6.94 9.04
N GLY A 559 13.02 -7.78 8.33
CA GLY A 559 14.28 -7.42 7.66
C GLY A 559 15.45 -7.20 8.62
N ASP A 560 15.29 -7.54 9.91
CA ASP A 560 16.33 -7.41 10.92
C ASP A 560 17.45 -8.43 10.71
N ALA A 561 18.69 -8.06 11.07
CA ALA A 561 19.82 -8.94 11.08
C ALA A 561 19.56 -10.10 12.08
N LYS A 562 20.04 -11.27 11.75
CA LYS A 562 19.98 -12.38 12.70
C LYS A 562 20.85 -12.08 13.91
N LEU A 563 20.25 -12.24 15.08
CA LEU A 563 20.88 -11.91 16.36
C LEU A 563 21.27 -13.17 17.12
N TYR A 564 22.51 -13.19 17.62
CA TYR A 564 22.97 -14.21 18.56
C TYR A 564 23.43 -13.56 19.85
N ILE A 565 23.01 -14.10 20.98
CA ILE A 565 23.55 -13.75 22.31
C ILE A 565 24.69 -14.73 22.59
N ILE A 566 25.91 -14.20 22.78
CA ILE A 566 27.08 -15.00 23.05
C ILE A 566 27.19 -15.14 24.57
N GLU A 567 26.92 -16.34 25.08
CA GLU A 567 27.01 -16.66 26.49
C GLU A 567 28.48 -16.70 26.90
N ASP A 568 28.89 -15.88 27.86
CA ASP A 568 30.11 -16.09 28.62
C ASP A 568 29.96 -17.33 29.47
N GLN A 569 30.85 -18.31 29.33
CA GLN A 569 30.80 -19.60 30.05
C GLN A 569 30.84 -19.46 31.61
N GLU A 570 30.94 -18.25 32.14
CA GLU A 570 31.09 -17.95 33.57
C GLU A 570 29.96 -17.17 34.24
N ARG A 571 28.89 -16.72 33.52
CA ARG A 571 27.80 -15.95 34.13
C ARG A 571 26.41 -16.47 33.78
N LYS A 572 25.65 -16.91 34.79
CA LYS A 572 24.17 -17.05 34.70
C LYS A 572 23.58 -15.64 34.59
N ILE A 573 22.89 -15.36 33.49
CA ILE A 573 22.29 -14.06 33.20
C ILE A 573 20.82 -14.09 33.56
N ASP A 574 20.37 -13.10 34.31
CA ASP A 574 18.96 -12.72 34.42
C ASP A 574 18.50 -12.15 33.06
N ASN A 575 17.54 -12.83 32.43
CA ASN A 575 17.06 -12.52 31.08
C ASN A 575 16.14 -11.28 31.10
N GLU A 576 16.67 -10.08 30.85
CA GLU A 576 15.87 -8.87 30.53
C GLU A 576 15.52 -8.75 29.03
N PHE A 577 16.03 -9.62 28.16
CA PHE A 577 15.85 -9.58 26.69
C PHE A 577 15.09 -10.80 26.10
N SER A 578 14.33 -11.55 26.89
CA SER A 578 13.51 -12.67 26.39
C SER A 578 12.07 -12.25 26.10
#